data_d8a60af1e90c326599e2e58cfaa4299b
#
_entry.id   d8a60af1e90c326599e2e58cfaa4299b
#
_cell.length_a   1.000
_cell.length_b   1.000
_cell.length_c   1.000
_cell.angle_alpha   90.00
_cell.angle_beta   90.00
_cell.angle_gamma   90.00
#
_symmetry.space_group_name_H-M   'P 1'
#
loop_
_entity.id
_entity.type
_entity.pdbx_description
1 polymer ?
#
loop_
_entity_poly.entity_id
_entity_poly.type
_entity_poly.pdbx_seq_one_letter_code
_entity_poly.pdbx_strand_id
1 'polypeptide(L)'
;MKKIAIFPGSFDPFTIGHKDILHRALPLFEKIIISIGVNSEKKSMFSLEKRMKWIQDVFINDSRVKVESYSGLTVDFCIEKGAKFIIRGIRNTDDLKFESNIAQMNADLAQNIETLFLISRAEKSHISSSIVRDIIKNKGNASRFLPKEIII
;
A
#
# COMPACT_ATOMS: atom_id res chain seq x y z
N MET A 1 -8.24 -6.24 22.39
CA MET A 1 -7.12 -6.58 21.48
C MET A 1 -7.04 -5.53 20.38
N LYS A 2 -5.90 -4.89 20.27
CA LYS A 2 -5.72 -3.83 19.26
C LYS A 2 -5.73 -4.42 17.85
N LYS A 3 -6.63 -3.92 16.99
CA LYS A 3 -6.69 -4.32 15.58
C LYS A 3 -5.73 -3.46 14.75
N ILE A 4 -4.49 -3.94 14.60
CA ILE A 4 -3.45 -3.29 13.81
C ILE A 4 -3.32 -4.03 12.49
N ALA A 5 -3.29 -3.28 11.39
CA ALA A 5 -3.04 -3.81 10.05
C ALA A 5 -1.81 -3.16 9.40
N ILE A 6 -1.17 -3.93 8.54
CA ILE A 6 -0.12 -3.45 7.63
C ILE A 6 -0.72 -3.29 6.24
N PHE A 7 -0.44 -2.16 5.60
CA PHE A 7 -0.75 -1.92 4.19
C PHE A 7 0.56 -1.81 3.42
N PRO A 8 1.10 -2.94 2.92
CA PRO A 8 2.40 -2.97 2.28
C PRO A 8 2.33 -2.61 0.80
N GLY A 9 3.39 -1.99 0.30
CA GLY A 9 3.55 -1.70 -1.12
C GLY A 9 4.82 -0.92 -1.39
N SER A 10 5.16 -0.74 -2.66
CA SER A 10 6.25 0.15 -3.07
C SER A 10 5.81 1.61 -3.16
N PHE A 11 4.54 1.86 -3.44
CA PHE A 11 3.94 3.20 -3.49
C PHE A 11 4.79 4.21 -4.28
N ASP A 12 5.06 3.89 -5.51
CA ASP A 12 6.00 4.60 -6.38
C ASP A 12 5.33 5.13 -7.68
N PRO A 13 4.42 6.12 -7.56
CA PRO A 13 3.96 6.80 -6.36
C PRO A 13 2.70 6.17 -5.72
N PHE A 14 2.32 6.65 -4.56
CA PHE A 14 1.02 6.41 -3.94
C PHE A 14 -0.08 7.10 -4.78
N THR A 15 -1.16 6.38 -5.08
CA THR A 15 -2.23 6.84 -5.98
C THR A 15 -3.55 7.07 -5.25
N ILE A 16 -4.53 7.67 -5.95
CA ILE A 16 -5.89 7.76 -5.41
C ILE A 16 -6.56 6.39 -5.24
N GLY A 17 -6.12 5.37 -5.99
CA GLY A 17 -6.55 3.98 -5.78
C GLY A 17 -6.10 3.44 -4.44
N HIS A 18 -4.84 3.64 -4.07
CA HIS A 18 -4.33 3.29 -2.75
C HIS A 18 -5.05 4.05 -1.63
N LYS A 19 -5.26 5.34 -1.82
CA LYS A 19 -5.98 6.19 -0.86
C LYS A 19 -7.40 5.69 -0.60
N ASP A 20 -8.13 5.31 -1.65
CA ASP A 20 -9.49 4.78 -1.52
C ASP A 20 -9.52 3.47 -0.72
N ILE A 21 -8.65 2.52 -1.03
CA ILE A 21 -8.52 1.26 -0.28
C ILE A 21 -8.28 1.55 1.21
N LEU A 22 -7.32 2.44 1.50
CA LEU A 22 -6.98 2.75 2.88
C LEU A 22 -8.13 3.42 3.63
N HIS A 23 -8.79 4.41 3.02
CA HIS A 23 -9.96 5.07 3.63
C HIS A 23 -11.07 4.10 3.98
N ARG A 24 -11.31 3.10 3.12
CA ARG A 24 -12.33 2.08 3.35
C ARG A 24 -11.92 1.03 4.38
N ALA A 25 -10.62 0.81 4.55
CA ALA A 25 -10.08 -0.08 5.57
C ALA A 25 -10.05 0.57 6.97
N LEU A 26 -9.82 1.87 7.05
CA LEU A 26 -9.65 2.59 8.32
C LEU A 26 -10.73 2.35 9.37
N PRO A 27 -12.04 2.27 9.03
CA PRO A 27 -13.07 1.97 10.02
C PRO A 27 -12.98 0.58 10.66
N LEU A 28 -12.24 -0.33 10.06
CA LEU A 28 -12.10 -1.72 10.52
C LEU A 28 -10.97 -1.89 11.54
N PHE A 29 -10.06 -0.91 11.64
CA PHE A 29 -8.83 -1.01 12.41
C PHE A 29 -8.62 0.19 13.33
N GLU A 30 -7.95 -0.05 14.45
CA GLU A 30 -7.52 1.03 15.35
C GLU A 30 -6.28 1.75 14.79
N LYS A 31 -5.47 1.02 14.00
CA LYS A 31 -4.25 1.55 13.41
C LYS A 31 -3.92 0.81 12.11
N ILE A 32 -3.51 1.57 11.11
CA ILE A 32 -2.94 1.02 9.87
C ILE A 32 -1.54 1.59 9.70
N ILE A 33 -0.57 0.71 9.46
CA ILE A 33 0.80 1.11 9.11
C ILE A 33 0.96 0.92 7.61
N ILE A 34 1.05 2.04 6.89
CA ILE A 34 1.43 2.03 5.47
C ILE A 34 2.91 1.75 5.41
N SER A 35 3.29 0.64 4.78
CA SER A 35 4.62 0.07 4.92
C SER A 35 5.29 -0.03 3.56
N ILE A 36 6.34 0.77 3.35
CA ILE A 36 7.08 0.76 2.09
C ILE A 36 8.15 -0.32 2.17
N GLY A 37 8.01 -1.36 1.38
CA GLY A 37 9.02 -2.40 1.25
C GLY A 37 10.25 -1.86 0.52
N VAL A 38 11.43 -2.01 1.13
CA VAL A 38 12.70 -1.62 0.55
C VAL A 38 13.37 -2.85 -0.04
N ASN A 39 13.55 -2.86 -1.37
CA ASN A 39 14.30 -3.87 -2.09
C ASN A 39 15.49 -3.21 -2.78
N SER A 40 16.71 -3.56 -2.34
CA SER A 40 17.97 -3.02 -2.88
C SER A 40 18.17 -3.35 -4.38
N GLU A 41 17.56 -4.42 -4.87
CA GLU A 41 17.67 -4.84 -6.29
C GLU A 41 16.67 -4.11 -7.20
N LYS A 42 15.64 -3.48 -6.63
CA LYS A 42 14.59 -2.78 -7.40
C LYS A 42 14.79 -1.27 -7.35
N LYS A 43 15.01 -0.67 -8.52
CA LYS A 43 15.13 0.78 -8.65
C LYS A 43 13.76 1.43 -8.73
N SER A 44 13.41 2.25 -7.73
CA SER A 44 12.20 3.06 -7.71
C SER A 44 12.36 4.35 -8.51
N MET A 45 11.26 4.89 -9.03
CA MET A 45 11.28 6.20 -9.70
C MET A 45 11.53 7.33 -8.70
N PHE A 46 10.93 7.24 -7.52
CA PHE A 46 11.06 8.24 -6.46
C PHE A 46 11.80 7.67 -5.26
N SER A 47 12.59 8.53 -4.59
CA SER A 47 13.33 8.13 -3.39
C SER A 47 12.38 7.66 -2.28
N LEU A 48 12.90 6.83 -1.39
CA LEU A 48 12.14 6.34 -0.23
C LEU A 48 11.62 7.50 0.62
N GLU A 49 12.48 8.47 0.92
CA GLU A 49 12.12 9.64 1.73
C GLU A 49 10.98 10.44 1.09
N LYS A 50 11.04 10.64 -0.22
CA LYS A 50 10.01 11.37 -0.96
C LYS A 50 8.67 10.65 -0.92
N ARG A 51 8.66 9.33 -1.14
CA ARG A 51 7.45 8.52 -1.06
C ARG A 51 6.84 8.51 0.35
N MET A 52 7.68 8.35 1.37
CA MET A 52 7.23 8.40 2.76
C MET A 52 6.62 9.76 3.11
N LYS A 53 7.31 10.84 2.75
CA LYS A 53 6.84 12.20 3.02
C LYS A 53 5.48 12.48 2.36
N TRP A 54 5.31 12.12 1.12
CA TRP A 54 4.04 12.28 0.42
C TRP A 54 2.89 11.55 1.11
N ILE A 55 3.09 10.31 1.52
CA ILE A 55 2.06 9.53 2.19
C ILE A 55 1.76 10.13 3.58
N GLN A 56 2.77 10.58 4.30
CA GLN A 56 2.59 11.29 5.58
C GLN A 56 1.74 12.54 5.41
N ASP A 57 2.00 13.32 4.37
CA ASP A 57 1.23 14.54 4.08
C ASP A 57 -0.24 14.23 3.73
N VAL A 58 -0.48 13.14 2.98
CA VAL A 58 -1.85 12.69 2.65
C VAL A 58 -2.67 12.37 3.91
N PHE A 59 -2.04 11.81 4.94
CA PHE A 59 -2.71 11.33 6.15
C PHE A 59 -2.36 12.15 7.41
N ILE A 60 -1.85 13.37 7.23
CA ILE A 60 -1.36 14.21 8.34
C ILE A 60 -2.41 14.43 9.45
N ASN A 61 -3.68 14.41 9.11
CA ASN A 61 -4.77 14.63 10.04
C ASN A 61 -5.41 13.33 10.60
N ASP A 62 -4.88 12.16 10.24
CA ASP A 62 -5.41 10.89 10.73
C ASP A 62 -4.38 10.17 11.62
N SER A 63 -4.56 10.28 12.93
CA SER A 63 -3.66 9.68 13.91
C SER A 63 -3.63 8.14 13.91
N ARG A 64 -4.59 7.52 13.23
CA ARG A 64 -4.65 6.05 13.07
C ARG A 64 -3.67 5.55 12.03
N VAL A 65 -3.15 6.43 11.15
CA VAL A 65 -2.23 6.06 10.08
C VAL A 65 -0.79 6.36 10.50
N LYS A 66 0.08 5.36 10.31
CA LYS A 66 1.52 5.54 10.38
C LYS A 66 2.16 5.15 9.05
N VAL A 67 3.29 5.75 8.75
CA VAL A 67 4.07 5.44 7.53
C VAL A 67 5.45 5.00 7.97
N GLU A 68 5.81 3.78 7.60
CA GLU A 68 7.12 3.19 7.93
C GLU A 68 7.70 2.49 6.70
N SER A 69 9.00 2.27 6.69
CA SER A 69 9.67 1.42 5.71
C SER A 69 10.15 0.14 6.39
N TYR A 70 10.29 -0.92 5.62
CA TYR A 70 10.81 -2.19 6.10
C TYR A 70 11.58 -2.92 5.00
N SER A 71 12.45 -3.83 5.40
CA SER A 71 13.13 -4.78 4.53
C SER A 71 12.84 -6.20 5.00
N GLY A 72 13.04 -7.18 4.12
CA GLY A 72 12.77 -8.58 4.43
C GLY A 72 11.29 -8.96 4.27
N LEU A 73 10.87 -10.00 4.96
CA LEU A 73 9.53 -10.56 4.82
C LEU A 73 8.45 -9.65 5.46
N THR A 74 7.35 -9.48 4.77
CA THR A 74 6.20 -8.71 5.28
C THR A 74 5.66 -9.30 6.59
N VAL A 75 5.61 -10.64 6.71
CA VAL A 75 5.14 -11.30 7.93
C VAL A 75 6.02 -11.04 9.14
N ASP A 76 7.34 -10.96 8.96
CA ASP A 76 8.27 -10.61 10.04
C ASP A 76 8.03 -9.18 10.53
N PHE A 77 7.80 -8.27 9.60
CA PHE A 77 7.43 -6.90 9.94
C PHE A 77 6.07 -6.83 10.66
N CYS A 78 5.09 -7.63 10.25
CA CYS A 78 3.82 -7.76 10.96
C CYS A 78 4.03 -8.18 12.43
N ILE A 79 4.86 -9.20 12.66
CA ILE A 79 5.17 -9.71 14.00
C ILE A 79 5.84 -8.62 14.83
N GLU A 80 6.85 -7.94 14.28
CA GLU A 80 7.54 -6.82 14.93
C GLU A 80 6.58 -5.72 15.39
N LYS A 81 5.59 -5.39 14.54
CA LYS A 81 4.62 -4.33 14.82
C LYS A 81 3.39 -4.78 15.62
N GLY A 82 3.28 -6.05 15.93
CA GLY A 82 2.10 -6.61 16.58
C GLY A 82 0.85 -6.55 15.70
N ALA A 83 1.03 -6.51 14.38
CA ALA A 83 -0.05 -6.51 13.40
C ALA A 83 -0.48 -7.95 13.08
N LYS A 84 -1.79 -8.18 13.05
CA LYS A 84 -2.36 -9.49 12.71
C LYS A 84 -3.00 -9.50 11.32
N PHE A 85 -3.02 -8.38 10.63
CA PHE A 85 -3.70 -8.25 9.35
C PHE A 85 -2.81 -7.56 8.32
N ILE A 86 -2.86 -8.08 7.09
CA ILE A 86 -2.28 -7.44 5.91
C ILE A 86 -3.45 -7.03 5.01
N ILE A 87 -3.46 -5.78 4.57
CA ILE A 87 -4.48 -5.25 3.65
C ILE A 87 -3.88 -5.20 2.25
N ARG A 88 -4.62 -5.71 1.28
CA ARG A 88 -4.27 -5.61 -0.15
C ARG A 88 -5.48 -5.17 -0.96
N GLY A 89 -5.25 -4.28 -1.92
CA GLY A 89 -6.25 -3.91 -2.91
C GLY A 89 -6.23 -4.86 -4.11
N ILE A 90 -7.41 -5.21 -4.62
CA ILE A 90 -7.57 -6.06 -5.80
C ILE A 90 -8.32 -5.27 -6.87
N ARG A 91 -7.73 -5.08 -8.05
CA ARG A 91 -8.31 -4.36 -9.17
C ARG A 91 -8.99 -5.27 -10.18
N ASN A 92 -8.48 -6.49 -10.36
CA ASN A 92 -8.91 -7.44 -11.36
C ASN A 92 -8.57 -8.87 -10.96
N THR A 93 -8.96 -9.84 -11.79
CA THR A 93 -8.74 -11.26 -11.52
C THR A 93 -7.27 -11.65 -11.52
N ASP A 94 -6.43 -10.99 -12.32
CA ASP A 94 -4.98 -11.26 -12.35
C ASP A 94 -4.32 -10.83 -11.03
N ASP A 95 -4.71 -9.68 -10.50
CA ASP A 95 -4.28 -9.26 -9.15
C ASP A 95 -4.70 -10.30 -8.10
N LEU A 96 -5.95 -10.76 -8.14
CA LEU A 96 -6.46 -11.75 -7.18
C LEU A 96 -5.68 -13.05 -7.24
N LYS A 97 -5.38 -13.55 -8.44
CA LYS A 97 -4.62 -14.78 -8.63
C LYS A 97 -3.21 -14.65 -8.05
N PHE A 98 -2.53 -13.55 -8.31
CA PHE A 98 -1.18 -13.29 -7.80
C PHE A 98 -1.18 -13.08 -6.28
N GLU A 99 -2.05 -12.22 -5.78
CA GLU A 99 -2.13 -11.85 -4.37
C GLU A 99 -2.60 -13.00 -3.48
N SER A 100 -3.50 -13.87 -3.97
CA SER A 100 -3.95 -15.03 -3.20
C SER A 100 -2.83 -16.03 -2.96
N ASN A 101 -1.93 -16.23 -3.93
CA ASN A 101 -0.76 -17.09 -3.73
C ASN A 101 0.18 -16.53 -2.65
N ILE A 102 0.42 -15.22 -2.68
CA ILE A 102 1.25 -14.56 -1.65
C ILE A 102 0.58 -14.66 -0.28
N ALA A 103 -0.73 -14.45 -0.19
CA ALA A 103 -1.48 -14.54 1.06
C ALA A 103 -1.40 -15.96 1.67
N GLN A 104 -1.51 -16.99 0.83
CA GLN A 104 -1.37 -18.39 1.25
C GLN A 104 0.03 -18.67 1.81
N MET A 105 1.08 -18.22 1.11
CA MET A 105 2.45 -18.40 1.58
C MET A 105 2.70 -17.63 2.89
N ASN A 106 2.16 -16.43 3.02
CA ASN A 106 2.26 -15.65 4.26
C ASN A 106 1.57 -16.38 5.43
N ALA A 107 0.41 -16.99 5.19
CA ALA A 107 -0.30 -17.79 6.19
C ALA A 107 0.49 -19.02 6.63
N ASP A 108 1.20 -19.68 5.70
CA ASP A 108 2.08 -20.79 6.02
C ASP A 108 3.29 -20.37 6.87
N LEU A 109 3.85 -19.18 6.58
CA LEU A 109 4.99 -18.63 7.31
C LEU A 109 4.61 -18.11 8.70
N ALA A 110 3.39 -17.58 8.85
CA ALA A 110 2.92 -16.97 10.10
C ALA A 110 1.40 -17.17 10.26
N GLN A 111 1.01 -18.27 10.89
CA GLN A 111 -0.40 -18.72 11.01
C GLN A 111 -1.34 -17.71 11.68
N ASN A 112 -0.82 -16.76 12.44
CA ASN A 112 -1.62 -15.75 13.14
C ASN A 112 -1.80 -14.44 12.36
N ILE A 113 -1.35 -14.39 11.11
CA ILE A 113 -1.46 -13.22 10.24
C ILE A 113 -2.42 -13.53 9.10
N GLU A 114 -3.47 -12.70 8.95
CA GLU A 114 -4.48 -12.87 7.93
C GLU A 114 -4.39 -11.75 6.89
N THR A 115 -4.57 -12.10 5.61
CA THR A 115 -4.61 -11.12 4.53
C THR A 115 -6.06 -10.81 4.16
N LEU A 116 -6.41 -9.53 4.16
CA LEU A 116 -7.71 -9.03 3.76
C LEU A 116 -7.62 -8.35 2.40
N PHE A 117 -8.46 -8.76 1.48
CA PHE A 117 -8.58 -8.15 0.17
C PHE A 117 -9.74 -7.17 0.12
N LEU A 118 -9.48 -5.97 -0.36
CA LEU A 118 -10.52 -4.99 -0.69
C LEU A 118 -10.54 -4.79 -2.20
N ILE A 119 -11.72 -4.97 -2.78
CA ILE A 119 -11.91 -4.78 -4.22
C ILE A 119 -11.90 -3.28 -4.53
N SER A 120 -11.10 -2.88 -5.51
CA SER A 120 -11.08 -1.51 -6.01
C SER A 120 -12.45 -1.12 -6.55
N ARG A 121 -12.83 0.13 -6.34
CA ARG A 121 -14.03 0.68 -7.00
C ARG A 121 -13.82 0.71 -8.51
N ALA A 122 -14.90 0.49 -9.26
CA ALA A 122 -14.84 0.39 -10.72
C ALA A 122 -14.17 1.61 -11.38
N GLU A 123 -14.48 2.80 -10.90
CA GLU A 123 -13.91 4.05 -11.42
C GLU A 123 -12.42 4.25 -11.10
N LYS A 124 -11.82 3.41 -10.26
CA LYS A 124 -10.40 3.46 -9.87
C LYS A 124 -9.62 2.20 -10.24
N SER A 125 -10.29 1.17 -10.78
CA SER A 125 -9.66 -0.13 -11.06
C SER A 125 -8.56 -0.06 -12.13
N HIS A 126 -8.58 0.94 -13.02
CA HIS A 126 -7.57 1.17 -14.05
C HIS A 126 -6.35 1.94 -13.54
N ILE A 127 -6.38 2.47 -12.32
CA ILE A 127 -5.30 3.30 -11.77
C ILE A 127 -4.27 2.40 -11.11
N SER A 128 -3.02 2.47 -11.59
CA SER A 128 -1.88 1.78 -10.99
C SER A 128 -0.66 2.68 -10.99
N SER A 129 0.27 2.44 -10.07
CA SER A 129 1.54 3.16 -10.02
C SER A 129 2.34 2.99 -11.32
N SER A 130 2.30 1.80 -11.92
CA SER A 130 2.98 1.53 -13.20
C SER A 130 2.49 2.44 -14.33
N ILE A 131 1.18 2.59 -14.48
CA ILE A 131 0.58 3.47 -15.49
C ILE A 131 0.90 4.93 -15.18
N VAL A 132 0.84 5.33 -13.92
CA VAL A 132 1.20 6.69 -13.50
C VAL A 132 2.67 6.98 -13.83
N ARG A 133 3.59 6.06 -13.54
CA ARG A 133 5.00 6.23 -13.92
C ARG A 133 5.20 6.36 -15.42
N ASP A 134 4.46 5.59 -16.21
CA ASP A 134 4.52 5.67 -17.67
C ASP A 134 4.07 7.05 -18.18
N ILE A 135 2.96 7.59 -17.64
CA ILE A 135 2.50 8.94 -17.95
C ILE A 135 3.58 9.98 -17.63
N ILE A 136 4.22 9.88 -16.46
CA ILE A 136 5.26 10.81 -16.04
C ILE A 136 6.49 10.72 -16.94
N LYS A 137 6.95 9.52 -17.28
CA LYS A 137 8.08 9.30 -18.19
C LYS A 137 7.85 9.92 -19.57
N ASN A 138 6.61 9.89 -20.03
CA ASN A 138 6.21 10.48 -21.32
C ASN A 138 5.80 11.95 -21.18
N LYS A 139 6.15 12.61 -20.08
CA LYS A 139 5.88 14.04 -19.81
C LYS A 139 4.38 14.40 -19.80
N GLY A 140 3.52 13.42 -19.52
CA GLY A 140 2.08 13.62 -19.33
C GLY A 140 1.76 14.14 -17.93
N ASN A 141 0.56 14.68 -17.77
CA ASN A 141 0.07 15.14 -16.47
C ASN A 141 -0.64 14.00 -15.73
N ALA A 142 -0.04 13.52 -14.66
CA ALA A 142 -0.58 12.44 -13.83
C ALA A 142 -1.39 12.94 -12.62
N SER A 143 -1.55 14.24 -12.43
CA SER A 143 -2.13 14.84 -11.20
C SER A 143 -3.51 14.29 -10.85
N ARG A 144 -4.34 13.98 -11.85
CA ARG A 144 -5.70 13.43 -11.65
C ARG A 144 -5.73 12.03 -11.02
N PHE A 145 -4.60 11.33 -11.04
CA PHE A 145 -4.47 9.96 -10.50
C PHE A 145 -3.79 9.94 -9.12
N LEU A 146 -3.41 11.10 -8.63
CA LEU A 146 -2.68 11.28 -7.38
C LEU A 146 -3.52 12.02 -6.35
N PRO A 147 -3.33 11.73 -5.05
CA PRO A 147 -3.81 12.64 -4.00
C PRO A 147 -3.29 14.05 -4.24
N LYS A 148 -4.10 15.06 -3.90
CA LYS A 148 -3.76 16.48 -4.11
C LYS A 148 -2.48 16.93 -3.38
N GLU A 149 -2.10 16.22 -2.34
CA GLU A 149 -0.91 16.46 -1.53
C GLU A 149 0.39 16.02 -2.26
N ILE A 150 0.26 15.20 -3.30
CA ILE A 150 1.40 14.68 -4.06
C ILE A 150 1.58 15.52 -5.32
N ILE A 151 2.65 16.28 -5.34
CA ILE A 151 3.04 17.13 -6.48
C ILE A 151 4.34 16.59 -7.06
N ILE A 152 4.32 16.25 -8.35
CA ILE A 152 5.47 15.70 -9.08
C ILE A 152 6.05 16.76 -10.00
#